data_387842dac46a49e29699d5e42686b80d
#
_entry.id   387842dac46a49e29699d5e42686b80d
#
_cell.length_a   1.000
_cell.length_b   1.000
_cell.length_c   1.000
_cell.angle_alpha   90.00
_cell.angle_beta   90.00
_cell.angle_gamma   90.00
#
_symmetry.space_group_name_H-M   'P 1'
#
loop_
_entity.id
_entity.type
_entity.pdbx_description
1 polymer ?
#
loop_
_entity_poly.entity_id
_entity_poly.type
_entity_poly.pdbx_seq_one_letter_code
_entity_poly.pdbx_strand_id
1 'polypeptide(L)'
;MSASSPRVGDLVLNANGEPSRFASLGLAVIADSVPDHAGPLAGVQAGPCLVRAQQADLNYVVTVAGDTPFFPTDLVQRFLAALLSRPTLVVARSDEGVHPVFGLWPIGMAPDLEKALKQGMRKVGAWAKQQGAVEVYFPKVEVNGRLVDPFFNISGPENLAEAEALLTPQRLEALKD
;
A
#
# COMPACT_ATOMS: atom_id res chain seq x y z
N MET A 1 24.69 4.08 16.31
CA MET A 1 24.50 3.11 15.23
C MET A 1 23.30 3.58 14.43
N SER A 2 23.51 4.18 13.28
CA SER A 2 22.42 4.64 12.40
C SER A 2 21.78 3.41 11.75
N ALA A 3 20.56 3.08 12.15
CA ALA A 3 19.77 2.10 11.43
C ALA A 3 19.51 2.66 10.03
N SER A 4 20.14 2.09 9.02
CA SER A 4 19.81 2.40 7.63
C SER A 4 18.37 1.98 7.41
N SER A 5 17.48 2.95 7.18
CA SER A 5 16.12 2.66 6.72
C SER A 5 16.21 1.72 5.51
N PRO A 6 15.41 0.65 5.45
CA PRO A 6 15.39 -0.22 4.28
C PRO A 6 15.06 0.65 3.08
N ARG A 7 16.00 0.76 2.15
CA ARG A 7 15.78 1.52 0.92
C ARG A 7 14.85 0.69 0.05
N VAL A 8 13.70 1.25 -0.24
CA VAL A 8 12.87 0.79 -1.35
C VAL A 8 13.68 1.12 -2.61
N GLY A 9 13.72 0.20 -3.56
CA GLY A 9 14.34 0.45 -4.86
C GLY A 9 13.55 1.49 -5.66
N ASP A 10 13.13 1.15 -6.86
CA ASP A 10 12.33 2.04 -7.69
C ASP A 10 10.90 2.20 -7.16
N LEU A 11 10.37 3.41 -7.28
CA LEU A 11 8.98 3.73 -6.99
C LEU A 11 8.23 3.92 -8.30
N VAL A 12 7.11 3.22 -8.45
CA VAL A 12 6.23 3.36 -9.61
C VAL A 12 4.81 3.69 -9.15
N LEU A 13 4.10 4.47 -9.94
CA LEU A 13 2.68 4.75 -9.74
C LEU A 13 1.86 3.80 -10.62
N ASN A 14 1.02 2.98 -9.98
CA ASN A 14 -0.01 2.25 -10.72
C ASN A 14 -1.25 3.12 -10.88
N ALA A 15 -1.54 3.51 -12.09
CA ALA A 15 -2.72 4.32 -12.41
C ALA A 15 -3.19 4.07 -13.84
N ASN A 16 -4.50 4.01 -14.02
CA ASN A 16 -5.13 3.88 -15.32
C ASN A 16 -5.45 5.26 -15.93
N GLY A 17 -5.62 5.30 -17.24
CA GLY A 17 -5.90 6.50 -18.00
C GLY A 17 -4.64 7.19 -18.53
N GLU A 18 -4.71 8.50 -18.75
CA GLU A 18 -3.63 9.27 -19.39
C GLU A 18 -2.46 9.51 -18.42
N PRO A 19 -1.24 8.97 -18.69
CA PRO A 19 -0.11 9.11 -17.78
C PRO A 19 0.35 10.56 -17.56
N SER A 20 0.11 11.45 -18.51
CA SER A 20 0.47 12.88 -18.42
C SER A 20 -0.16 13.58 -17.20
N ARG A 21 -1.28 13.09 -16.71
CA ARG A 21 -1.94 13.60 -15.49
C ARG A 21 -1.05 13.50 -14.24
N PHE A 22 -0.09 12.61 -14.26
CA PHE A 22 0.80 12.32 -13.13
C PHE A 22 2.24 12.81 -13.36
N ALA A 23 2.48 13.54 -14.46
CA ALA A 23 3.82 13.99 -14.85
C ALA A 23 4.53 14.82 -13.77
N SER A 24 3.76 15.60 -12.99
CA SER A 24 4.30 16.40 -11.88
C SER A 24 4.90 15.58 -10.74
N LEU A 25 4.58 14.30 -10.64
CA LEU A 25 5.12 13.42 -9.60
C LEU A 25 6.53 12.90 -9.94
N GLY A 26 6.95 12.99 -11.20
CA GLY A 26 8.25 12.49 -11.64
C GLY A 26 8.43 10.98 -11.51
N LEU A 27 7.33 10.22 -11.40
CA LEU A 27 7.31 8.77 -11.24
C LEU A 27 7.00 8.08 -12.56
N ALA A 28 7.55 6.88 -12.76
CA ALA A 28 7.08 5.99 -13.80
C ALA A 28 5.62 5.57 -13.52
N VAL A 29 4.76 5.65 -14.53
CA VAL A 29 3.35 5.27 -14.43
C VAL A 29 3.15 3.94 -15.14
N ILE A 30 2.51 2.99 -14.47
CA ILE A 30 2.12 1.70 -15.03
C ILE A 30 0.60 1.55 -14.94
N ALA A 31 -0.01 1.02 -16.00
CA ALA A 31 -1.43 0.69 -16.00
C ALA A 31 -1.66 -0.73 -15.47
N ASP A 32 -2.91 -1.04 -15.13
CA ASP A 32 -3.31 -2.41 -14.83
C ASP A 32 -3.07 -3.30 -16.05
N SER A 33 -2.57 -4.51 -15.80
CA SER A 33 -2.30 -5.48 -16.87
C SER A 33 -3.57 -6.17 -17.39
N VAL A 34 -4.68 -6.05 -16.67
CA VAL A 34 -5.99 -6.62 -17.03
C VAL A 34 -6.94 -5.49 -17.40
N PRO A 35 -7.52 -5.47 -18.62
CA PRO A 35 -8.49 -4.46 -19.04
C PRO A 35 -9.76 -4.52 -18.18
N ASP A 36 -10.58 -3.47 -18.31
CA ASP A 36 -11.92 -3.35 -17.71
C ASP A 36 -11.98 -3.26 -16.18
N HIS A 37 -11.09 -2.44 -15.59
CA HIS A 37 -11.15 -2.09 -14.18
C HIS A 37 -11.28 -3.32 -13.26
N ALA A 38 -10.37 -4.25 -13.39
CA ALA A 38 -10.40 -5.54 -12.69
C ALA A 38 -10.29 -5.42 -11.15
N GLY A 39 -10.44 -4.20 -10.61
CA GLY A 39 -10.45 -3.90 -9.18
C GLY A 39 -9.04 -3.85 -8.56
N PRO A 40 -8.94 -3.62 -7.24
CA PRO A 40 -7.65 -3.41 -6.56
C PRO A 40 -6.63 -4.53 -6.74
N LEU A 41 -7.08 -5.76 -6.99
CA LEU A 41 -6.18 -6.89 -7.20
C LEU A 41 -5.36 -6.76 -8.50
N ALA A 42 -5.92 -6.11 -9.54
CA ALA A 42 -5.19 -5.85 -10.78
C ALA A 42 -4.06 -4.85 -10.56
N GLY A 43 -4.30 -3.79 -9.77
CA GLY A 43 -3.26 -2.84 -9.38
C GLY A 43 -2.14 -3.50 -8.58
N VAL A 44 -2.48 -4.36 -7.63
CA VAL A 44 -1.48 -5.14 -6.87
C VAL A 44 -0.66 -6.03 -7.80
N GLN A 45 -1.26 -6.67 -8.79
CA GLN A 45 -0.59 -7.57 -9.71
C GLN A 45 0.37 -6.84 -10.65
N ALA A 46 0.09 -5.59 -11.01
CA ALA A 46 0.92 -4.81 -11.94
C ALA A 46 2.38 -4.69 -11.48
N GLY A 47 2.63 -4.49 -10.19
CA GLY A 47 3.97 -4.39 -9.61
C GLY A 47 4.83 -5.65 -9.80
N PRO A 48 4.44 -6.82 -9.26
CA PRO A 48 5.15 -8.09 -9.47
C PRO A 48 5.33 -8.46 -10.95
N CYS A 49 4.37 -8.16 -11.82
CA CYS A 49 4.50 -8.39 -13.25
C CYS A 49 5.56 -7.48 -13.89
N LEU A 50 5.60 -6.20 -13.52
CA LEU A 50 6.62 -5.27 -14.00
C LEU A 50 8.03 -5.78 -13.65
N VAL A 51 8.25 -6.14 -12.39
CA VAL A 51 9.56 -6.61 -11.92
C VAL A 51 10.00 -7.88 -12.67
N ARG A 52 9.06 -8.80 -12.89
CA ARG A 52 9.35 -10.01 -13.69
C ARG A 52 9.68 -9.69 -15.14
N ALA A 53 8.94 -8.76 -15.76
CA ALA A 53 9.18 -8.36 -17.15
C ALA A 53 10.55 -7.68 -17.33
N GLN A 54 11.01 -6.94 -16.34
CA GLN A 54 12.32 -6.29 -16.34
C GLN A 54 13.47 -7.22 -15.96
N GLN A 55 13.19 -8.47 -15.60
CA GLN A 55 14.17 -9.45 -15.11
C GLN A 55 15.02 -8.90 -13.95
N ALA A 56 14.46 -8.01 -13.16
CA ALA A 56 15.14 -7.43 -12.02
C ALA A 56 15.38 -8.48 -10.93
N ASP A 57 16.55 -8.44 -10.31
CA ASP A 57 16.92 -9.32 -9.20
C ASP A 57 16.29 -8.80 -7.88
N LEU A 58 14.97 -8.84 -7.84
CA LEU A 58 14.17 -8.48 -6.69
C LEU A 58 13.33 -9.67 -6.25
N ASN A 59 13.09 -9.77 -4.96
CA ASN A 59 12.30 -10.87 -4.38
C ASN A 59 10.87 -10.44 -4.03
N TYR A 60 10.67 -9.16 -3.77
CA TYR A 60 9.41 -8.62 -3.28
C TYR A 60 9.06 -7.28 -3.92
N VAL A 61 7.75 -7.01 -3.97
CA VAL A 61 7.17 -5.69 -4.24
C VAL A 61 6.35 -5.27 -3.04
N VAL A 62 6.47 -4.01 -2.62
CA VAL A 62 5.57 -3.40 -1.63
C VAL A 62 4.53 -2.60 -2.39
N THR A 63 3.27 -2.77 -2.01
CA THR A 63 2.17 -1.92 -2.48
C THR A 63 1.63 -1.06 -1.35
N VAL A 64 1.25 0.15 -1.68
CA VAL A 64 0.55 1.09 -0.79
C VAL A 64 -0.58 1.76 -1.57
N ALA A 65 -1.66 2.12 -0.89
CA ALA A 65 -2.74 2.88 -1.50
C ALA A 65 -2.37 4.37 -1.57
N GLY A 66 -2.64 5.02 -2.69
CA GLY A 66 -2.29 6.43 -2.92
C GLY A 66 -3.22 7.44 -2.22
N ASP A 67 -4.32 6.97 -1.68
CA ASP A 67 -5.36 7.74 -0.99
C ASP A 67 -5.34 7.60 0.53
N THR A 68 -4.22 7.17 1.10
CA THR A 68 -4.02 6.91 2.53
C THR A 68 -2.83 7.72 3.05
N PRO A 69 -3.06 8.96 3.54
CA PRO A 69 -1.97 9.90 3.81
C PRO A 69 -1.18 9.63 5.10
N PHE A 70 -1.71 8.83 6.03
CA PHE A 70 -1.14 8.65 7.37
C PHE A 70 -0.43 7.31 7.57
N PHE A 71 -0.22 6.53 6.50
CA PHE A 71 0.41 5.22 6.66
C PHE A 71 1.81 5.31 7.27
N PRO A 72 2.21 4.33 8.11
CA PRO A 72 3.44 4.41 8.88
C PRO A 72 4.70 4.42 8.02
N THR A 73 5.65 5.28 8.35
CA THR A 73 6.94 5.38 7.63
C THR A 73 7.82 4.13 7.82
N ASP A 74 7.58 3.34 8.85
CA ASP A 74 8.26 2.07 9.14
C ASP A 74 7.56 0.83 8.54
N LEU A 75 6.53 1.02 7.69
CA LEU A 75 5.73 -0.04 7.08
C LEU A 75 6.60 -1.14 6.46
N VAL A 76 7.51 -0.76 5.58
CA VAL A 76 8.40 -1.71 4.87
C VAL A 76 9.27 -2.48 5.85
N GLN A 77 9.86 -1.79 6.82
CA GLN A 77 10.70 -2.41 7.83
C GLN A 77 9.95 -3.47 8.64
N ARG A 78 8.72 -3.15 9.05
CA ARG A 78 7.87 -4.08 9.80
C ARG A 78 7.41 -5.26 8.96
N PHE A 79 7.13 -5.07 7.68
CA PHE A 79 6.82 -6.16 6.76
C PHE A 79 8.03 -7.09 6.60
N LEU A 80 9.22 -6.54 6.40
CA LEU A 80 10.44 -7.34 6.28
C LEU A 80 10.76 -8.11 7.57
N ALA A 81 10.51 -7.51 8.73
CA ALA A 81 10.68 -8.19 10.03
C ALA A 81 9.70 -9.36 10.23
N ALA A 82 8.57 -9.36 9.54
CA ALA A 82 7.59 -10.45 9.60
C ALA A 82 7.90 -11.61 8.64
N LEU A 83 8.92 -11.48 7.77
CA LEU A 83 9.32 -12.55 6.88
C LEU A 83 9.89 -13.73 7.66
N LEU A 84 9.35 -14.89 7.39
CA LEU A 84 9.81 -16.17 7.92
C LEU A 84 10.87 -16.78 6.99
N SER A 85 11.26 -18.01 7.27
CA SER A 85 12.29 -18.75 6.49
C SER A 85 11.91 -19.05 5.04
N ARG A 86 10.70 -18.71 4.61
CA ARG A 86 10.19 -18.89 3.23
C ARG A 86 9.59 -17.60 2.72
N PRO A 87 9.54 -17.39 1.39
CA PRO A 87 8.81 -16.29 0.81
C PRO A 87 7.36 -16.27 1.30
N THR A 88 6.95 -15.17 1.93
CA THR A 88 5.66 -15.05 2.60
C THR A 88 5.00 -13.74 2.14
N LEU A 89 3.72 -13.83 1.79
CA LEU A 89 2.88 -12.66 1.58
C LEU A 89 2.57 -12.04 2.94
N VAL A 90 2.79 -10.74 3.06
CA VAL A 90 2.50 -9.98 4.29
C VAL A 90 1.52 -8.87 3.95
N VAL A 91 0.54 -8.61 4.82
CA VAL A 91 -0.44 -7.53 4.68
C VAL A 91 -0.58 -6.74 5.97
N ALA A 92 -0.97 -5.48 5.86
CA ALA A 92 -1.21 -4.64 7.03
C ALA A 92 -2.56 -4.93 7.68
N ARG A 93 -2.60 -4.73 9.00
CA ARG A 93 -3.80 -4.78 9.83
C ARG A 93 -3.79 -3.62 10.83
N SER A 94 -4.94 -3.02 11.08
CA SER A 94 -5.18 -2.08 12.19
C SER A 94 -6.36 -2.51 13.04
N ASP A 95 -6.79 -1.66 13.95
CA ASP A 95 -8.03 -1.86 14.73
C ASP A 95 -9.27 -1.93 13.83
N GLU A 96 -9.24 -1.25 12.68
CA GLU A 96 -10.36 -1.22 11.73
C GLU A 96 -10.40 -2.43 10.79
N GLY A 97 -9.36 -3.27 10.81
CA GLY A 97 -9.35 -4.50 10.03
C GLY A 97 -8.07 -4.73 9.24
N VAL A 98 -8.18 -5.59 8.22
CA VAL A 98 -7.07 -5.91 7.32
C VAL A 98 -7.08 -4.96 6.12
N HIS A 99 -5.91 -4.42 5.80
CA HIS A 99 -5.69 -3.47 4.70
C HIS A 99 -4.84 -4.14 3.61
N PRO A 100 -5.42 -5.02 2.80
CA PRO A 100 -4.65 -5.94 1.96
C PRO A 100 -3.96 -5.25 0.77
N VAL A 101 -4.29 -4.02 0.43
CA VAL A 101 -3.56 -3.21 -0.57
C VAL A 101 -2.19 -2.78 -0.03
N PHE A 102 -2.06 -2.66 1.31
CA PHE A 102 -0.79 -2.45 1.98
C PHE A 102 -0.15 -3.82 2.22
N GLY A 103 0.70 -4.23 1.30
CA GLY A 103 1.28 -5.57 1.33
C GLY A 103 2.71 -5.67 0.81
N LEU A 104 3.40 -6.72 1.24
CA LEU A 104 4.69 -7.16 0.73
C LEU A 104 4.47 -8.46 -0.04
N TRP A 105 4.64 -8.40 -1.35
CA TRP A 105 4.25 -9.43 -2.30
C TRP A 105 5.48 -10.15 -2.82
N PRO A 106 5.63 -11.47 -2.59
CA PRO A 106 6.67 -12.25 -3.25
C PRO A 106 6.47 -12.23 -4.77
N ILE A 107 7.52 -11.90 -5.51
CA ILE A 107 7.45 -11.83 -6.98
C ILE A 107 7.10 -13.19 -7.60
N GLY A 108 7.49 -14.27 -6.95
CA GLY A 108 7.12 -15.63 -7.37
C GLY A 108 5.60 -15.89 -7.39
N MET A 109 4.79 -15.08 -6.71
CA MET A 109 3.31 -15.21 -6.74
C MET A 109 2.64 -14.55 -7.95
N ALA A 110 3.38 -13.82 -8.80
CA ALA A 110 2.78 -13.12 -9.94
C ALA A 110 1.98 -14.05 -10.89
N PRO A 111 2.42 -15.29 -11.22
CA PRO A 111 1.61 -16.20 -12.04
C PRO A 111 0.28 -16.61 -11.37
N ASP A 112 0.29 -16.82 -10.05
CA ASP A 112 -0.91 -17.22 -9.32
C ASP A 112 -1.90 -16.05 -9.22
N LEU A 113 -1.40 -14.82 -9.04
CA LEU A 113 -2.20 -13.60 -9.11
C LEU A 113 -2.86 -13.45 -10.49
N GLU A 114 -2.10 -13.62 -11.56
CA GLU A 114 -2.61 -13.54 -12.93
C GLU A 114 -3.69 -14.59 -13.19
N LYS A 115 -3.46 -15.82 -12.76
CA LYS A 115 -4.44 -16.90 -12.85
C LYS A 115 -5.72 -16.58 -12.09
N ALA A 116 -5.60 -16.08 -10.86
CA ALA A 116 -6.74 -15.71 -10.03
C ALA A 116 -7.58 -14.61 -10.69
N LEU A 117 -6.93 -13.58 -11.26
CA LEU A 117 -7.61 -12.50 -11.99
C LEU A 117 -8.38 -13.03 -13.21
N LYS A 118 -7.76 -13.93 -14.01
CA LYS A 118 -8.40 -14.57 -15.15
C LYS A 118 -9.61 -15.42 -14.73
N GLN A 119 -9.61 -15.97 -13.53
CA GLN A 119 -10.72 -16.72 -12.93
C GLN A 119 -11.79 -15.83 -12.28
N GLY A 120 -11.68 -14.51 -12.39
CA GLY A 120 -12.67 -13.58 -11.88
C GLY A 120 -12.44 -13.12 -10.43
N MET A 121 -11.31 -13.46 -9.79
CA MET A 121 -10.97 -12.93 -8.47
C MET A 121 -10.73 -11.42 -8.58
N ARG A 122 -11.36 -10.64 -7.68
CA ARG A 122 -11.23 -9.16 -7.66
C ARG A 122 -10.80 -8.64 -6.29
N LYS A 123 -11.12 -9.38 -5.22
CA LYS A 123 -10.91 -8.94 -3.84
C LYS A 123 -9.52 -9.34 -3.36
N VAL A 124 -8.64 -8.35 -3.14
CA VAL A 124 -7.25 -8.55 -2.64
C VAL A 124 -7.26 -9.33 -1.33
N GLY A 125 -8.09 -8.94 -0.37
CA GLY A 125 -8.15 -9.58 0.95
C GLY A 125 -8.56 -11.06 0.89
N ALA A 126 -9.52 -11.40 0.03
CA ALA A 126 -9.93 -12.79 -0.14
C ALA A 126 -8.79 -13.64 -0.71
N TRP A 127 -8.09 -13.12 -1.72
CA TRP A 127 -6.96 -13.82 -2.32
C TRP A 127 -5.78 -13.92 -1.33
N ALA A 128 -5.42 -12.84 -0.65
CA ALA A 128 -4.35 -12.85 0.34
C ALA A 128 -4.61 -13.87 1.46
N LYS A 129 -5.85 -13.96 1.96
CA LYS A 129 -6.25 -14.95 2.94
C LYS A 129 -6.08 -16.40 2.42
N GLN A 130 -6.47 -16.66 1.16
CA GLN A 130 -6.28 -17.97 0.53
C GLN A 130 -4.81 -18.35 0.42
N GLN A 131 -3.91 -17.37 0.22
CA GLN A 131 -2.46 -17.60 0.16
C GLN A 131 -1.80 -17.72 1.53
N GLY A 132 -2.56 -17.62 2.62
CA GLY A 132 -2.02 -17.67 3.98
C GLY A 132 -1.17 -16.46 4.34
N ALA A 133 -1.59 -15.27 3.91
CA ALA A 133 -0.89 -14.02 4.22
C ALA A 133 -0.70 -13.83 5.73
N VAL A 134 0.48 -13.36 6.11
CA VAL A 134 0.78 -12.93 7.49
C VAL A 134 0.28 -11.51 7.69
N GLU A 135 -0.48 -11.29 8.75
CA GLU A 135 -1.01 -9.97 9.11
C GLU A 135 -0.04 -9.29 10.09
N VAL A 136 0.43 -8.09 9.74
CA VAL A 136 1.25 -7.23 10.62
C VAL A 136 0.37 -6.13 11.16
N TYR A 137 0.23 -6.10 12.48
CA TYR A 137 -0.60 -5.10 13.16
C TYR A 137 0.12 -3.75 13.27
N PHE A 138 -0.59 -2.67 12.96
CA PHE A 138 -0.17 -1.28 13.09
C PHE A 138 -1.13 -0.55 14.03
N PRO A 139 -0.65 0.01 15.15
CA PRO A 139 -1.46 0.79 16.06
C PRO A 139 -1.83 2.15 15.43
N LYS A 140 -2.81 2.84 16.03
CA LYS A 140 -3.12 4.22 15.67
C LYS A 140 -1.88 5.10 15.75
N VAL A 141 -1.79 6.04 14.81
CA VAL A 141 -0.72 7.05 14.75
C VAL A 141 -1.24 8.38 15.32
N GLU A 142 -0.34 9.14 15.93
CA GLU A 142 -0.67 10.47 16.41
C GLU A 142 -0.44 11.50 15.31
N VAL A 143 -1.49 12.25 14.98
CA VAL A 143 -1.44 13.36 14.02
C VAL A 143 -1.96 14.60 14.73
N ASN A 144 -1.10 15.56 15.02
CA ASN A 144 -1.43 16.79 15.73
C ASN A 144 -2.25 16.58 17.00
N GLY A 145 -1.85 15.64 17.86
CA GLY A 145 -2.51 15.32 19.13
C GLY A 145 -3.77 14.46 19.03
N ARG A 146 -4.09 13.95 17.84
CA ARG A 146 -5.22 13.04 17.62
C ARG A 146 -4.73 11.65 17.22
N LEU A 147 -5.33 10.60 17.77
CA LEU A 147 -5.06 9.21 17.36
C LEU A 147 -5.92 8.86 16.15
N VAL A 148 -5.27 8.56 15.05
CA VAL A 148 -5.88 8.25 13.74
C VAL A 148 -5.50 6.84 13.32
N ASP A 149 -6.42 6.14 12.67
CA ASP A 149 -6.07 4.87 12.01
C ASP A 149 -5.01 5.15 10.93
N PRO A 150 -3.88 4.43 10.94
CA PRO A 150 -2.80 4.68 10.00
C PRO A 150 -3.20 4.42 8.54
N PHE A 151 -4.28 3.66 8.33
CA PHE A 151 -4.79 3.34 6.99
C PHE A 151 -6.09 4.10 6.67
N PHE A 152 -6.32 5.22 7.33
CA PHE A 152 -7.41 6.14 7.01
C PHE A 152 -7.40 6.47 5.51
N ASN A 153 -8.51 6.16 4.83
CA ASN A 153 -8.63 6.28 3.38
C ASN A 153 -9.46 7.48 2.97
N ILE A 154 -8.97 8.26 1.99
CA ILE A 154 -9.68 9.40 1.41
C ILE A 154 -10.52 8.90 0.23
N SER A 155 -11.76 8.47 0.51
CA SER A 155 -12.68 7.97 -0.51
C SER A 155 -13.60 9.04 -1.11
N GLY A 156 -13.56 10.27 -0.59
CA GLY A 156 -14.40 11.37 -1.05
C GLY A 156 -14.06 12.71 -0.43
N PRO A 157 -14.76 13.79 -0.83
CA PRO A 157 -14.49 15.15 -0.36
C PRO A 157 -14.57 15.31 1.17
N GLU A 158 -15.47 14.58 1.83
CA GLU A 158 -15.63 14.63 3.29
C GLU A 158 -14.38 14.08 4.00
N ASN A 159 -13.86 12.93 3.53
CA ASN A 159 -12.63 12.36 4.09
C ASN A 159 -11.40 13.23 3.77
N LEU A 160 -11.40 13.92 2.63
CA LEU A 160 -10.33 14.88 2.31
C LEU A 160 -10.35 16.04 3.31
N ALA A 161 -11.51 16.64 3.56
CA ALA A 161 -11.65 17.72 4.52
C ALA A 161 -11.27 17.28 5.95
N GLU A 162 -11.60 16.04 6.34
CA GLU A 162 -11.19 15.45 7.61
C GLU A 162 -9.67 15.29 7.69
N ALA A 163 -9.03 14.77 6.64
CA ALA A 163 -7.58 14.63 6.57
C ALA A 163 -6.86 15.99 6.65
N GLU A 164 -7.37 17.02 5.95
CA GLU A 164 -6.85 18.39 6.02
C GLU A 164 -7.00 18.98 7.43
N ALA A 165 -8.13 18.75 8.09
CA ALA A 165 -8.35 19.18 9.47
C ALA A 165 -7.41 18.48 10.47
N LEU A 166 -7.07 17.22 10.23
CA LEU A 166 -6.08 16.48 11.03
C LEU A 166 -4.66 17.01 10.83
N LEU A 167 -4.30 17.44 9.63
CA LEU A 167 -2.99 18.01 9.31
C LEU A 167 -2.84 19.46 9.79
N THR A 168 -3.94 20.15 10.03
CA THR A 168 -3.91 21.52 10.54
C THR A 168 -3.56 21.47 12.03
N PRO A 169 -2.44 22.10 12.48
CA PRO A 169 -2.11 22.17 13.90
C PRO A 169 -3.28 22.78 14.68
N GLN A 170 -3.73 22.12 15.73
CA GLN A 170 -4.63 22.77 16.67
C GLN A 170 -3.88 23.98 17.22
N ARG A 171 -4.29 25.20 16.84
CA ARG A 171 -3.94 26.38 17.63
C ARG A 171 -4.40 26.06 19.03
N LEU A 172 -3.45 25.84 19.94
CA LEU A 172 -3.70 26.01 21.35
C LEU A 172 -4.31 27.40 21.45
N GLU A 173 -5.63 27.49 21.57
CA GLU A 173 -6.25 28.65 22.13
C GLU A 173 -5.69 28.72 23.54
N ALA A 174 -4.53 29.36 23.60
CA ALA A 174 -3.87 29.66 24.84
C ALA A 174 -4.91 30.37 25.71
N LEU A 175 -5.31 29.70 26.80
CA LEU A 175 -5.46 30.27 28.11
C LEU A 175 -5.53 31.81 28.05
N LYS A 176 -6.72 32.32 27.77
CA LYS A 176 -7.13 33.63 28.24
C LYS A 176 -7.87 33.39 29.55
N ASP A 177 -7.11 33.48 30.61
CA ASP A 177 -7.58 33.93 31.92
C ASP A 177 -6.50 34.84 32.52
#